data_751413d4b132ecb6a013cb4940b1157e
#
_entry.id   751413d4b132ecb6a013cb4940b1157e
#
_cell.length_a   1.000
_cell.length_b   1.000
_cell.length_c   1.000
_cell.angle_alpha   90.00
_cell.angle_beta   90.00
_cell.angle_gamma   90.00
#
_symmetry.space_group_name_H-M   'P 1'
#
loop_
_entity.id
_entity.type
_entity.pdbx_description
1 polymer ?
#
loop_
_entity_poly.entity_id
_entity_poly.type
_entity_poly.pdbx_seq_one_letter_code
_entity_poly.pdbx_strand_id
1 'polypeptide(L)'
;MSKGLTDAAVAETRQLAADADRVIVKAGTNSLTDEDSNLDDGKLDKLVDDIEDLLSRDKEVILVSSGSIGAGTGRIEQSSGTVEESQALSTVGQSLLMHRYTESFDRYDRKVAQLLLTQHDLENPERFTNLRNTIETLLDWGVVPIINENDAVATEEIRIGDNDMLSAATTMGVDADLLVTLTDVGGVYTGNPKEDDDAERIEAVGTNYDTVQEIISESTSEGFGGIQTKVEGARDVSEHGVPAYIAKSTEPDVLEKIATAKPVGTIFIPINGGSDD
;
A
#
# COMPACT_ATOMS: atom_id res chain seq x y z
N MET A 1 26.89 10.07 -17.25
CA MET A 1 25.93 9.60 -18.25
C MET A 1 24.95 8.72 -17.51
N SER A 2 23.76 9.22 -17.20
CA SER A 2 22.68 8.45 -16.56
C SER A 2 22.35 7.27 -17.49
N LYS A 3 22.51 6.03 -17.01
CA LYS A 3 21.98 4.87 -17.71
C LYS A 3 20.47 4.98 -17.60
N GLY A 4 19.81 5.41 -18.68
CA GLY A 4 18.36 5.47 -18.75
C GLY A 4 17.75 4.08 -18.45
N LEU A 5 16.57 4.09 -17.88
CA LEU A 5 15.78 2.87 -17.70
C LEU A 5 15.69 2.13 -19.05
N THR A 6 16.07 0.86 -19.06
CA THR A 6 15.99 0.02 -20.25
C THR A 6 14.76 -0.88 -20.17
N ASP A 7 14.14 -1.17 -21.32
CA ASP A 7 13.02 -2.13 -21.39
C ASP A 7 13.39 -3.49 -20.77
N ALA A 8 14.66 -3.88 -20.86
CA ALA A 8 15.18 -5.10 -20.26
C ALA A 8 15.14 -5.04 -18.72
N ALA A 9 15.55 -3.93 -18.10
CA ALA A 9 15.50 -3.76 -16.64
C ALA A 9 14.05 -3.74 -16.13
N VAL A 10 13.13 -3.12 -16.88
CA VAL A 10 11.69 -3.13 -16.56
C VAL A 10 11.13 -4.55 -16.63
N ALA A 11 11.44 -5.30 -17.69
CA ALA A 11 10.98 -6.67 -17.85
C ALA A 11 11.55 -7.61 -16.77
N GLU A 12 12.82 -7.46 -16.41
CA GLU A 12 13.48 -8.22 -15.34
C GLU A 12 12.83 -7.92 -13.98
N THR A 13 12.55 -6.65 -13.68
CA THR A 13 11.88 -6.27 -12.43
C THR A 13 10.44 -6.79 -12.37
N ARG A 14 9.71 -6.78 -13.50
CA ARG A 14 8.37 -7.41 -13.56
C ARG A 14 8.44 -8.91 -13.24
N GLN A 15 9.46 -9.60 -13.76
CA GLN A 15 9.64 -11.00 -13.46
C GLN A 15 9.99 -11.22 -12.00
N LEU A 16 10.88 -10.39 -11.43
CA LEU A 16 11.21 -10.43 -9.99
C LEU A 16 9.95 -10.25 -9.12
N ALA A 17 9.09 -9.30 -9.47
CA ALA A 17 7.83 -9.09 -8.77
C ALA A 17 6.84 -10.27 -8.94
N ALA A 18 6.81 -10.90 -10.11
CA ALA A 18 5.98 -12.08 -10.34
C ALA A 18 6.46 -13.31 -9.54
N ASP A 19 7.76 -13.42 -9.34
CA ASP A 19 8.41 -14.50 -8.58
C ASP A 19 8.39 -14.27 -7.06
N ALA A 20 7.91 -13.09 -6.58
CA ALA A 20 7.81 -12.77 -5.15
C ALA A 20 7.00 -13.83 -4.39
N ASP A 21 7.51 -14.31 -3.28
CA ASP A 21 6.81 -15.26 -2.40
C ASP A 21 5.97 -14.51 -1.35
N ARG A 22 6.52 -13.44 -0.77
CA ARG A 22 5.83 -12.61 0.25
C ARG A 22 5.52 -11.23 -0.31
N VAL A 23 4.23 -10.86 -0.30
CA VAL A 23 3.71 -9.63 -0.90
C VAL A 23 3.03 -8.76 0.15
N ILE A 24 3.45 -7.50 0.25
CA ILE A 24 2.71 -6.48 0.97
C ILE A 24 1.75 -5.80 -0.01
N VAL A 25 0.46 -5.84 0.29
CA VAL A 25 -0.57 -5.09 -0.45
C VAL A 25 -1.04 -3.94 0.41
N LYS A 26 -0.90 -2.70 -0.06
CA LYS A 26 -1.42 -1.52 0.63
C LYS A 26 -2.65 -0.99 -0.08
N ALA A 27 -3.75 -0.82 0.65
CA ALA A 27 -4.99 -0.21 0.15
C ALA A 27 -5.24 1.15 0.79
N GLY A 28 -5.33 2.20 -0.04
CA GLY A 28 -5.66 3.56 0.41
C GLY A 28 -7.16 3.74 0.70
N THR A 29 -7.53 4.81 1.42
CA THR A 29 -8.93 5.10 1.78
C THR A 29 -9.87 5.12 0.57
N ASN A 30 -9.51 5.84 -0.49
CA ASN A 30 -10.34 5.95 -1.71
C ASN A 30 -10.51 4.62 -2.46
N SER A 31 -9.65 3.63 -2.16
CA SER A 31 -9.75 2.27 -2.70
C SER A 31 -10.79 1.42 -1.96
N LEU A 32 -11.31 1.90 -0.83
CA LEU A 32 -12.18 1.14 0.08
C LEU A 32 -13.50 1.85 0.38
N THR A 33 -13.58 3.18 0.13
CA THR A 33 -14.76 3.99 0.46
C THR A 33 -15.39 4.60 -0.79
N ASP A 34 -16.68 4.92 -0.68
CA ASP A 34 -17.42 5.73 -1.65
C ASP A 34 -17.18 7.25 -1.47
N GLU A 35 -17.88 8.07 -2.25
CA GLU A 35 -17.77 9.54 -2.19
C GLU A 35 -18.30 10.14 -0.87
N ASP A 36 -19.18 9.42 -0.18
CA ASP A 36 -19.75 9.77 1.12
C ASP A 36 -18.95 9.22 2.31
N SER A 37 -17.75 8.67 2.04
CA SER A 37 -16.86 8.05 3.01
C SER A 37 -17.39 6.74 3.64
N ASN A 38 -18.47 6.16 3.14
CA ASN A 38 -18.88 4.83 3.58
C ASN A 38 -17.98 3.75 2.99
N LEU A 39 -17.82 2.63 3.69
CA LEU A 39 -17.18 1.46 3.09
C LEU A 39 -17.96 1.01 1.85
N ASP A 40 -17.26 0.85 0.75
CA ASP A 40 -17.80 0.33 -0.50
C ASP A 40 -17.56 -1.19 -0.55
N ASP A 41 -18.64 -1.94 -0.40
CA ASP A 41 -18.61 -3.40 -0.37
C ASP A 41 -17.99 -3.98 -1.66
N GLY A 42 -18.30 -3.40 -2.81
CA GLY A 42 -17.79 -3.86 -4.10
C GLY A 42 -16.27 -3.64 -4.25
N LYS A 43 -15.76 -2.49 -3.77
CA LYS A 43 -14.32 -2.21 -3.77
C LYS A 43 -13.57 -3.14 -2.82
N LEU A 44 -14.14 -3.38 -1.63
CA LEU A 44 -13.54 -4.24 -0.63
C LEU A 44 -13.56 -5.70 -1.08
N ASP A 45 -14.67 -6.18 -1.63
CA ASP A 45 -14.77 -7.53 -2.18
C ASP A 45 -13.79 -7.74 -3.34
N LYS A 46 -13.67 -6.76 -4.26
CA LYS A 46 -12.68 -6.81 -5.34
C LYS A 46 -11.24 -6.89 -4.81
N LEU A 47 -10.90 -6.10 -3.80
CA LEU A 47 -9.56 -6.17 -3.19
C LEU A 47 -9.28 -7.56 -2.62
N VAL A 48 -10.26 -8.16 -1.95
CA VAL A 48 -10.13 -9.50 -1.37
C VAL A 48 -10.05 -10.56 -2.47
N ASP A 49 -10.82 -10.42 -3.57
CA ASP A 49 -10.73 -11.31 -4.74
C ASP A 49 -9.33 -11.26 -5.37
N ASP A 50 -8.75 -10.06 -5.54
CA ASP A 50 -7.38 -9.89 -6.03
C ASP A 50 -6.34 -10.52 -5.07
N ILE A 51 -6.51 -10.35 -3.75
CA ILE A 51 -5.62 -10.96 -2.75
C ILE A 51 -5.74 -12.49 -2.78
N GLU A 52 -6.95 -13.04 -2.92
CA GLU A 52 -7.16 -14.48 -3.03
C GLU A 52 -6.46 -15.08 -4.25
N ASP A 53 -6.38 -14.34 -5.38
CA ASP A 53 -5.59 -14.79 -6.52
C ASP A 53 -4.11 -15.01 -6.15
N LEU A 54 -3.50 -14.12 -5.36
CA LEU A 54 -2.14 -14.31 -4.84
C LEU A 54 -2.04 -15.49 -3.88
N LEU A 55 -2.97 -15.60 -2.93
CA LEU A 55 -2.99 -16.69 -1.95
C LEU A 55 -3.20 -18.06 -2.60
N SER A 56 -4.00 -18.13 -3.67
CA SER A 56 -4.22 -19.36 -4.46
C SER A 56 -3.00 -19.77 -5.30
N ARG A 57 -2.01 -18.88 -5.44
CA ARG A 57 -0.70 -19.12 -6.06
C ARG A 57 0.38 -19.47 -5.03
N ASP A 58 -0.03 -19.83 -3.81
CA ASP A 58 0.86 -20.14 -2.68
C ASP A 58 1.76 -18.96 -2.25
N LYS A 59 1.34 -17.70 -2.52
CA LYS A 59 2.04 -16.51 -2.02
C LYS A 59 1.54 -16.13 -0.63
N GLU A 60 2.44 -15.64 0.20
CA GLU A 60 2.10 -15.02 1.48
C GLU A 60 1.68 -13.56 1.26
N VAL A 61 0.56 -13.15 1.82
CA VAL A 61 0.05 -11.77 1.68
C VAL A 61 -0.16 -11.13 3.04
N ILE A 62 0.37 -9.92 3.19
CA ILE A 62 0.09 -9.03 4.32
C ILE A 62 -0.61 -7.80 3.76
N LEU A 63 -1.79 -7.49 4.28
CA LEU A 63 -2.56 -6.32 3.87
C LEU A 63 -2.28 -5.14 4.82
N VAL A 64 -1.88 -3.99 4.27
CA VAL A 64 -1.85 -2.71 5.00
C VAL A 64 -3.04 -1.88 4.53
N SER A 65 -4.00 -1.67 5.43
CA SER A 65 -5.28 -1.06 5.11
C SER A 65 -5.40 0.34 5.68
N SER A 66 -5.97 1.25 4.90
CA SER A 66 -6.51 2.54 5.36
C SER A 66 -8.03 2.45 5.52
N GLY A 67 -8.70 3.59 5.66
CA GLY A 67 -10.17 3.69 5.57
C GLY A 67 -10.91 3.66 6.90
N SER A 68 -10.22 3.49 8.03
CA SER A 68 -10.86 3.49 9.37
C SER A 68 -11.58 4.81 9.68
N ILE A 69 -10.91 5.95 9.51
CA ILE A 69 -11.51 7.27 9.77
C ILE A 69 -12.70 7.51 8.83
N GLY A 70 -12.53 7.22 7.52
CA GLY A 70 -13.62 7.35 6.54
C GLY A 70 -14.83 6.51 6.90
N ALA A 71 -14.63 5.22 7.20
CA ALA A 71 -15.71 4.33 7.62
C ALA A 71 -16.43 4.81 8.90
N GLY A 72 -15.68 5.39 9.85
CA GLY A 72 -16.24 5.99 11.05
C GLY A 72 -17.06 7.24 10.73
N THR A 73 -16.56 8.12 9.84
CA THR A 73 -17.24 9.31 9.34
C THR A 73 -18.59 8.94 8.73
N GLY A 74 -18.62 8.01 7.79
CA GLY A 74 -19.87 7.56 7.17
C GLY A 74 -20.84 6.92 8.18
N ARG A 75 -20.33 6.18 9.18
CA ARG A 75 -21.18 5.53 10.18
C ARG A 75 -21.79 6.47 11.20
N ILE A 76 -21.06 7.50 11.63
CA ILE A 76 -21.50 8.48 12.64
C ILE A 76 -22.15 9.70 11.99
N GLU A 77 -21.96 9.89 10.67
CA GLU A 77 -22.42 11.06 9.92
C GLU A 77 -21.84 12.38 10.48
N GLN A 78 -20.57 12.31 10.91
CA GLN A 78 -19.83 13.44 11.47
C GLN A 78 -18.49 13.57 10.75
N SER A 79 -18.13 14.79 10.36
CA SER A 79 -16.79 15.08 9.84
C SER A 79 -15.82 15.36 10.99
N SER A 80 -14.56 14.96 10.83
CA SER A 80 -13.51 15.32 11.78
C SER A 80 -13.07 16.77 11.55
N GLY A 81 -13.03 17.57 12.63
CA GLY A 81 -12.45 18.92 12.66
C GLY A 81 -11.25 19.02 13.61
N THR A 82 -11.07 18.03 14.46
CA THR A 82 -9.95 17.93 15.42
C THR A 82 -9.30 16.55 15.39
N VAL A 83 -8.12 16.44 16.01
CA VAL A 83 -7.40 15.15 16.12
C VAL A 83 -8.22 14.15 16.93
N GLU A 84 -8.79 14.57 18.03
CA GLU A 84 -9.58 13.71 18.93
C GLU A 84 -10.82 13.17 18.21
N GLU A 85 -11.45 13.98 17.35
CA GLU A 85 -12.57 13.53 16.52
C GLU A 85 -12.11 12.49 15.48
N SER A 86 -10.97 12.70 14.81
CA SER A 86 -10.39 11.72 13.90
C SER A 86 -10.05 10.42 14.62
N GLN A 87 -9.44 10.49 15.81
CA GLN A 87 -9.12 9.34 16.65
C GLN A 87 -10.40 8.58 17.04
N ALA A 88 -11.44 9.29 17.48
CA ALA A 88 -12.71 8.68 17.83
C ALA A 88 -13.38 8.00 16.63
N LEU A 89 -13.41 8.67 15.47
CA LEU A 89 -13.96 8.12 14.24
C LEU A 89 -13.19 6.88 13.76
N SER A 90 -11.85 6.88 13.86
CA SER A 90 -11.05 5.71 13.50
C SER A 90 -11.41 4.48 14.34
N THR A 91 -11.68 4.65 15.65
CA THR A 91 -12.07 3.51 16.51
C THR A 91 -13.42 2.91 16.12
N VAL A 92 -14.38 3.72 15.70
CA VAL A 92 -15.68 3.25 15.17
C VAL A 92 -15.49 2.55 13.83
N GLY A 93 -14.78 3.20 12.92
CA GLY A 93 -14.60 2.68 11.56
C GLY A 93 -13.71 1.45 11.49
N GLN A 94 -12.69 1.34 12.36
CA GLN A 94 -11.81 0.18 12.40
C GLN A 94 -12.57 -1.12 12.70
N SER A 95 -13.55 -1.07 13.60
CA SER A 95 -14.37 -2.24 13.89
C SER A 95 -15.25 -2.66 12.70
N LEU A 96 -15.80 -1.69 11.97
CA LEU A 96 -16.57 -1.94 10.74
C LEU A 96 -15.69 -2.51 9.63
N LEU A 97 -14.53 -1.91 9.43
CA LEU A 97 -13.56 -2.33 8.42
C LEU A 97 -13.13 -3.79 8.64
N MET A 98 -12.79 -4.16 9.86
CA MET A 98 -12.41 -5.55 10.19
C MET A 98 -13.56 -6.54 10.04
N HIS A 99 -14.79 -6.13 10.40
CA HIS A 99 -15.97 -6.95 10.17
C HIS A 99 -16.16 -7.24 8.68
N ARG A 100 -16.07 -6.22 7.83
CA ARG A 100 -16.21 -6.37 6.38
C ARG A 100 -15.08 -7.22 5.77
N TYR A 101 -13.83 -7.04 6.20
CA TYR A 101 -12.75 -7.92 5.77
C TYR A 101 -13.02 -9.38 6.17
N THR A 102 -13.45 -9.62 7.42
CA THR A 102 -13.76 -10.97 7.87
C THR A 102 -14.84 -11.61 6.98
N GLU A 103 -15.95 -10.91 6.73
CA GLU A 103 -17.02 -11.41 5.85
C GLU A 103 -16.53 -11.68 4.42
N SER A 104 -15.69 -10.79 3.87
CA SER A 104 -15.20 -10.93 2.51
C SER A 104 -14.20 -12.08 2.36
N PHE A 105 -13.27 -12.25 3.29
CA PHE A 105 -12.31 -13.35 3.30
C PHE A 105 -12.96 -14.71 3.64
N ASP A 106 -14.04 -14.72 4.45
CA ASP A 106 -14.80 -15.95 4.75
C ASP A 106 -15.43 -16.56 3.48
N ARG A 107 -15.65 -15.81 2.41
CA ARG A 107 -16.06 -16.34 1.09
C ARG A 107 -15.10 -17.41 0.55
N TYR A 108 -13.82 -17.32 0.94
CA TYR A 108 -12.73 -18.19 0.52
C TYR A 108 -12.22 -19.09 1.66
N ASP A 109 -12.94 -19.17 2.80
CA ASP A 109 -12.51 -19.87 4.03
C ASP A 109 -11.14 -19.39 4.56
N ARG A 110 -10.77 -18.14 4.27
CA ARG A 110 -9.54 -17.50 4.78
C ARG A 110 -9.84 -16.82 6.12
N LYS A 111 -8.88 -16.89 7.02
CA LYS A 111 -8.94 -16.19 8.31
C LYS A 111 -8.07 -14.94 8.26
N VAL A 112 -8.50 -13.92 8.98
CA VAL A 112 -7.78 -12.64 9.07
C VAL A 112 -7.42 -12.33 10.51
N ALA A 113 -6.33 -11.58 10.71
CA ALA A 113 -5.91 -11.10 12.02
C ALA A 113 -5.58 -9.60 11.95
N GLN A 114 -6.10 -8.84 12.92
CA GLN A 114 -5.83 -7.40 13.02
C GLN A 114 -4.55 -7.12 13.79
N LEU A 115 -3.71 -6.22 13.23
CA LEU A 115 -2.55 -5.63 13.90
C LEU A 115 -2.66 -4.11 13.80
N LEU A 116 -2.74 -3.43 14.96
CA LEU A 116 -2.73 -1.97 15.02
C LEU A 116 -1.38 -1.50 15.53
N LEU A 117 -0.69 -0.69 14.73
CA LEU A 117 0.68 -0.27 14.96
C LEU A 117 0.79 1.25 15.06
N THR A 118 1.80 1.69 15.77
CA THR A 118 2.27 3.07 15.77
C THR A 118 3.71 3.13 15.27
N GLN A 119 4.20 4.30 14.92
CA GLN A 119 5.61 4.50 14.58
C GLN A 119 6.55 3.98 15.67
N HIS A 120 6.17 4.15 16.95
CA HIS A 120 6.95 3.64 18.08
C HIS A 120 7.12 2.11 18.04
N ASP A 121 6.14 1.37 17.53
CA ASP A 121 6.23 -0.09 17.38
C ASP A 121 7.25 -0.50 16.31
N LEU A 122 7.40 0.32 15.27
CA LEU A 122 8.35 0.10 14.18
C LEU A 122 9.78 0.52 14.57
N GLU A 123 9.94 1.61 15.32
CA GLU A 123 11.24 2.18 15.71
C GLU A 123 11.88 1.46 16.90
N ASN A 124 11.08 0.81 17.73
CA ASN A 124 11.60 0.07 18.90
C ASN A 124 11.99 -1.36 18.51
N PRO A 125 13.28 -1.75 18.58
CA PRO A 125 13.75 -3.04 18.10
C PRO A 125 13.09 -4.26 18.78
N GLU A 126 12.77 -4.17 20.09
CA GLU A 126 12.13 -5.26 20.82
C GLU A 126 10.67 -5.43 20.39
N ARG A 127 9.93 -4.32 20.27
CA ARG A 127 8.54 -4.33 19.82
C ARG A 127 8.44 -4.80 18.36
N PHE A 128 9.36 -4.33 17.52
CA PHE A 128 9.43 -4.75 16.13
C PHE A 128 9.74 -6.24 15.98
N THR A 129 10.67 -6.77 16.78
CA THR A 129 10.96 -8.23 16.80
C THR A 129 9.72 -9.03 17.20
N ASN A 130 8.96 -8.57 18.21
CA ASN A 130 7.72 -9.23 18.62
C ASN A 130 6.64 -9.17 17.53
N LEU A 131 6.50 -8.01 16.85
CA LEU A 131 5.61 -7.83 15.71
C LEU A 131 5.95 -8.82 14.59
N ARG A 132 7.23 -8.87 14.17
CA ARG A 132 7.71 -9.79 13.15
C ARG A 132 7.39 -11.24 13.50
N ASN A 133 7.71 -11.69 14.71
CA ASN A 133 7.40 -13.05 15.16
C ASN A 133 5.89 -13.35 15.13
N THR A 134 5.06 -12.36 15.45
CA THR A 134 3.60 -12.50 15.38
C THR A 134 3.13 -12.65 13.93
N ILE A 135 3.66 -11.83 13.01
CA ILE A 135 3.34 -11.92 11.58
C ILE A 135 3.76 -13.29 11.02
N GLU A 136 5.00 -13.73 11.28
CA GLU A 136 5.49 -15.06 10.85
C GLU A 136 4.56 -16.18 11.34
N THR A 137 4.16 -16.13 12.62
CA THR A 137 3.25 -17.13 13.18
C THR A 137 1.87 -17.13 12.51
N LEU A 138 1.34 -15.94 12.18
CA LEU A 138 0.05 -15.83 11.47
C LEU A 138 0.15 -16.40 10.05
N LEU A 139 1.22 -16.09 9.33
CA LEU A 139 1.48 -16.62 7.99
C LEU A 139 1.63 -18.13 8.02
N ASP A 140 2.38 -18.70 8.95
CA ASP A 140 2.51 -20.14 9.17
C ASP A 140 1.18 -20.85 9.43
N TRP A 141 0.21 -20.15 10.05
CA TRP A 141 -1.15 -20.65 10.27
C TRP A 141 -2.08 -20.45 9.07
N GLY A 142 -1.63 -19.83 8.00
CA GLY A 142 -2.44 -19.49 6.83
C GLY A 142 -3.45 -18.37 7.11
N VAL A 143 -3.17 -17.52 8.12
CA VAL A 143 -4.00 -16.37 8.50
C VAL A 143 -3.44 -15.12 7.83
N VAL A 144 -4.28 -14.33 7.17
CA VAL A 144 -3.89 -13.08 6.51
C VAL A 144 -3.78 -11.96 7.55
N PRO A 145 -2.56 -11.41 7.80
CA PRO A 145 -2.41 -10.25 8.67
C PRO A 145 -2.97 -9.00 7.99
N ILE A 146 -3.81 -8.24 8.71
CA ILE A 146 -4.31 -6.93 8.28
C ILE A 146 -3.76 -5.88 9.24
N ILE A 147 -2.87 -5.06 8.74
CA ILE A 147 -2.17 -4.01 9.48
C ILE A 147 -2.86 -2.67 9.21
N ASN A 148 -3.03 -1.85 10.24
CA ASN A 148 -3.41 -0.45 10.12
C ASN A 148 -2.69 0.37 11.19
N GLU A 149 -2.65 1.70 11.01
CA GLU A 149 -2.20 2.60 12.07
C GLU A 149 -3.16 2.55 13.26
N ASN A 150 -2.61 2.62 14.47
CA ASN A 150 -3.38 2.77 15.69
C ASN A 150 -3.73 4.26 15.91
N ASP A 151 -4.60 4.79 15.06
CA ASP A 151 -5.03 6.18 15.10
C ASP A 151 -5.54 6.62 16.47
N ALA A 152 -6.08 5.68 17.27
CA ALA A 152 -6.65 5.99 18.59
C ALA A 152 -5.65 6.59 19.58
N VAL A 153 -4.36 6.34 19.37
CA VAL A 153 -3.26 6.80 20.24
C VAL A 153 -2.17 7.55 19.47
N ALA A 154 -2.30 7.68 18.15
CA ALA A 154 -1.38 8.45 17.34
C ALA A 154 -1.51 9.96 17.66
N THR A 155 -0.37 10.65 17.79
CA THR A 155 -0.33 12.10 18.02
C THR A 155 -0.05 12.86 16.74
N GLU A 156 -0.42 14.16 16.66
CA GLU A 156 -0.14 14.99 15.47
C GLU A 156 1.35 15.02 15.07
N GLU A 157 2.23 14.88 16.07
CA GLU A 157 3.69 14.93 15.89
C GLU A 157 4.26 13.57 15.42
N ILE A 158 3.48 12.49 15.56
CA ILE A 158 3.88 11.09 15.30
C ILE A 158 2.90 10.45 14.30
N ARG A 159 2.16 11.22 13.55
CA ARG A 159 1.48 10.66 12.40
C ARG A 159 2.56 10.16 11.44
N ILE A 160 2.69 8.83 11.36
CA ILE A 160 3.16 8.27 10.10
C ILE A 160 2.13 8.78 9.12
N GLY A 161 2.41 9.87 8.46
CA GLY A 161 1.41 10.67 7.75
C GLY A 161 0.65 9.92 6.67
N ASP A 162 0.88 8.62 6.54
CA ASP A 162 0.18 7.76 5.62
C ASP A 162 0.59 6.29 5.87
N ASN A 163 -0.37 5.39 5.76
CA ASN A 163 -0.12 3.95 5.68
C ASN A 163 0.84 3.55 4.53
N ASP A 164 1.22 4.48 3.65
CA ASP A 164 2.26 4.28 2.65
C ASP A 164 3.63 4.05 3.31
N MET A 165 4.01 4.89 4.29
CA MET A 165 5.26 4.71 5.05
C MET A 165 5.21 3.49 5.96
N LEU A 166 4.04 3.21 6.57
CA LEU A 166 3.82 2.00 7.35
C LEU A 166 4.01 0.74 6.49
N SER A 167 3.49 0.74 5.26
CA SER A 167 3.64 -0.38 4.34
C SER A 167 5.08 -0.56 3.87
N ALA A 168 5.81 0.53 3.61
CA ALA A 168 7.23 0.49 3.26
C ALA A 168 8.08 -0.07 4.42
N ALA A 169 7.90 0.45 5.65
CA ALA A 169 8.60 -0.04 6.82
C ALA A 169 8.28 -1.51 7.13
N THR A 170 7.01 -1.93 6.97
CA THR A 170 6.62 -3.33 7.11
C THR A 170 7.30 -4.19 6.05
N THR A 171 7.31 -3.77 4.78
CA THR A 171 7.96 -4.51 3.67
C THR A 171 9.40 -4.83 3.99
N MET A 172 10.18 -3.82 4.38
CA MET A 172 11.59 -3.96 4.73
C MET A 172 11.81 -4.80 5.99
N GLY A 173 10.90 -4.68 6.95
CA GLY A 173 11.08 -5.29 8.26
C GLY A 173 10.65 -6.74 8.38
N VAL A 174 9.79 -7.24 7.50
CA VAL A 174 9.37 -8.66 7.45
C VAL A 174 9.98 -9.40 6.26
N ASP A 175 11.04 -8.85 5.66
CA ASP A 175 11.73 -9.42 4.50
C ASP A 175 10.75 -9.79 3.36
N ALA A 176 9.82 -8.88 3.04
CA ALA A 176 8.90 -9.10 1.93
C ALA A 176 9.58 -8.85 0.58
N ASP A 177 9.13 -9.57 -0.45
CA ASP A 177 9.74 -9.58 -1.78
C ASP A 177 9.09 -8.55 -2.72
N LEU A 178 7.94 -7.98 -2.35
CA LEU A 178 7.17 -7.06 -3.18
C LEU A 178 6.27 -6.15 -2.34
N LEU A 179 6.26 -4.86 -2.68
CA LEU A 179 5.24 -3.91 -2.21
C LEU A 179 4.31 -3.53 -3.36
N VAL A 180 2.99 -3.63 -3.15
CA VAL A 180 1.97 -3.14 -4.09
C VAL A 180 1.09 -2.11 -3.40
N THR A 181 1.21 -0.85 -3.80
CA THR A 181 0.35 0.24 -3.32
C THR A 181 -0.82 0.44 -4.29
N LEU A 182 -2.02 0.10 -3.84
CA LEU A 182 -3.27 0.29 -4.57
C LEU A 182 -3.89 1.65 -4.25
N THR A 183 -4.24 2.41 -5.29
CA THR A 183 -4.75 3.77 -5.20
C THR A 183 -5.89 4.00 -6.20
N ASP A 184 -6.47 5.20 -6.20
CA ASP A 184 -7.55 5.60 -7.13
C ASP A 184 -7.05 6.02 -8.52
N VAL A 185 -5.73 6.18 -8.69
CA VAL A 185 -5.10 6.53 -9.98
C VAL A 185 -4.29 5.38 -10.55
N GLY A 186 -4.04 5.39 -11.87
CA GLY A 186 -3.41 4.28 -12.59
C GLY A 186 -1.92 4.08 -12.35
N GLY A 187 -1.28 4.92 -11.52
CA GLY A 187 0.16 4.93 -11.26
C GLY A 187 0.66 6.34 -11.05
N VAL A 188 1.94 6.57 -11.28
CA VAL A 188 2.57 7.90 -11.30
C VAL A 188 2.43 8.49 -12.70
N TYR A 189 2.12 9.78 -12.80
CA TYR A 189 1.91 10.49 -14.06
C TYR A 189 2.83 11.70 -14.18
N THR A 190 3.00 12.17 -15.41
CA THR A 190 3.76 13.39 -15.74
C THR A 190 3.05 14.69 -15.32
N GLY A 191 1.82 14.59 -14.83
CA GLY A 191 0.96 15.68 -14.37
C GLY A 191 -0.25 15.10 -13.64
N ASN A 192 -1.17 15.93 -13.13
CA ASN A 192 -2.39 15.46 -12.51
C ASN A 192 -3.39 14.94 -13.58
N PRO A 193 -3.62 13.62 -13.72
CA PRO A 193 -4.49 13.09 -14.78
C PRO A 193 -5.98 13.44 -14.62
N LYS A 194 -6.37 14.10 -13.52
CA LYS A 194 -7.72 14.62 -13.30
C LYS A 194 -7.88 16.05 -13.83
N GLU A 195 -6.80 16.76 -14.08
CA GLU A 195 -6.75 18.17 -14.49
C GLU A 195 -6.04 18.38 -15.83
N ASP A 196 -5.17 17.44 -16.25
CA ASP A 196 -4.37 17.50 -17.46
C ASP A 196 -4.61 16.23 -18.29
N ASP A 197 -5.32 16.39 -19.41
CA ASP A 197 -5.60 15.31 -20.36
C ASP A 197 -4.33 14.81 -21.09
N ASP A 198 -3.25 15.59 -21.11
CA ASP A 198 -1.96 15.23 -21.71
C ASP A 198 -1.02 14.51 -20.71
N ALA A 199 -1.46 14.32 -19.45
CA ALA A 199 -0.68 13.61 -18.45
C ALA A 199 -0.48 12.14 -18.84
N GLU A 200 0.75 11.72 -19.06
CA GLU A 200 1.12 10.35 -19.40
C GLU A 200 1.54 9.57 -18.16
N ARG A 201 1.15 8.30 -18.10
CA ARG A 201 1.60 7.43 -17.01
C ARG A 201 3.07 7.07 -17.18
N ILE A 202 3.85 7.25 -16.13
CA ILE A 202 5.24 6.82 -16.02
C ILE A 202 5.24 5.30 -15.80
N GLU A 203 5.79 4.55 -16.75
CA GLU A 203 5.80 3.09 -16.70
C GLU A 203 6.70 2.55 -15.60
N ALA A 204 7.87 3.17 -15.42
CA ALA A 204 8.87 2.72 -14.45
C ALA A 204 9.63 3.88 -13.82
N VAL A 205 9.99 3.71 -12.56
CA VAL A 205 10.82 4.61 -11.77
C VAL A 205 12.07 3.85 -11.30
N GLY A 206 13.22 4.49 -11.38
CA GLY A 206 14.51 3.95 -10.98
C GLY A 206 15.54 5.08 -10.98
N THR A 207 16.51 5.08 -11.86
CA THR A 207 17.53 6.14 -11.97
C THR A 207 16.95 7.51 -12.38
N ASN A 208 15.69 7.59 -12.78
CA ASN A 208 14.94 8.82 -13.10
C ASN A 208 14.14 9.37 -11.90
N TYR A 209 14.33 8.84 -10.69
CA TYR A 209 13.55 9.23 -9.52
C TYR A 209 13.52 10.74 -9.26
N ASP A 210 14.69 11.40 -9.30
CA ASP A 210 14.80 12.84 -9.04
C ASP A 210 13.92 13.65 -10.01
N THR A 211 13.89 13.26 -11.29
CA THR A 211 13.02 13.88 -12.30
C THR A 211 11.55 13.63 -11.99
N VAL A 212 11.20 12.43 -11.57
CA VAL A 212 9.81 12.08 -11.17
C VAL A 212 9.39 12.88 -9.94
N GLN A 213 10.27 13.05 -8.98
CA GLN A 213 10.01 13.85 -7.77
C GLN A 213 9.81 15.34 -8.09
N GLU A 214 10.60 15.90 -9.01
CA GLU A 214 10.42 17.28 -9.51
C GLU A 214 9.02 17.44 -10.13
N ILE A 215 8.63 16.54 -11.03
CA ILE A 215 7.30 16.54 -11.69
C ILE A 215 6.16 16.50 -10.63
N ILE A 216 6.26 15.60 -9.64
CA ILE A 216 5.26 15.49 -8.59
C ILE A 216 5.18 16.77 -7.76
N SER A 217 6.34 17.35 -7.40
CA SER A 217 6.40 18.56 -6.59
C SER A 217 5.81 19.79 -7.31
N GLU A 218 5.96 19.88 -8.62
CA GLU A 218 5.39 20.94 -9.46
C GLU A 218 3.86 20.74 -9.66
N SER A 219 3.39 19.49 -9.63
CA SER A 219 1.99 19.13 -9.85
C SER A 219 1.14 19.18 -8.56
N THR A 220 1.74 19.44 -7.41
CA THR A 220 1.03 19.50 -6.11
C THR A 220 0.25 20.79 -5.93
N SER A 221 -0.91 20.89 -6.61
CA SER A 221 -2.04 21.69 -6.13
C SER A 221 -2.74 20.97 -4.96
N GLU A 222 -3.48 21.70 -4.13
CA GLU A 222 -4.23 21.17 -2.99
C GLU A 222 -5.09 19.96 -3.40
N GLY A 223 -4.67 18.75 -3.03
CA GLY A 223 -5.36 17.49 -3.34
C GLY A 223 -4.49 16.37 -3.92
N PHE A 224 -3.27 16.64 -4.36
CA PHE A 224 -2.36 15.64 -4.92
C PHE A 224 -1.26 15.18 -3.93
N GLY A 225 -1.30 15.67 -2.67
CA GLY A 225 -0.30 15.36 -1.64
C GLY A 225 -0.12 13.86 -1.32
N GLY A 226 -1.16 13.07 -1.58
CA GLY A 226 -1.08 11.62 -1.33
C GLY A 226 -0.24 10.83 -2.34
N ILE A 227 0.17 11.38 -3.50
CA ILE A 227 1.06 10.68 -4.43
C ILE A 227 2.52 10.74 -3.98
N GLN A 228 2.91 11.83 -3.32
CA GLN A 228 4.27 12.03 -2.84
C GLN A 228 4.67 10.94 -1.84
N THR A 229 3.86 10.70 -0.82
CA THR A 229 4.13 9.66 0.20
C THR A 229 4.19 8.26 -0.40
N LYS A 230 3.35 7.98 -1.41
CA LYS A 230 3.39 6.69 -2.14
C LYS A 230 4.67 6.49 -2.91
N VAL A 231 5.14 7.55 -3.58
CA VAL A 231 6.38 7.53 -4.37
C VAL A 231 7.59 7.45 -3.44
N GLU A 232 7.58 8.16 -2.30
CA GLU A 232 8.62 8.07 -1.27
C GLU A 232 8.69 6.66 -0.68
N GLY A 233 7.56 6.09 -0.24
CA GLY A 233 7.53 4.72 0.30
C GLY A 233 7.95 3.66 -0.71
N ALA A 234 7.53 3.77 -1.97
CA ALA A 234 7.96 2.87 -3.03
C ALA A 234 9.46 2.99 -3.35
N ARG A 235 10.02 4.21 -3.25
CA ARG A 235 11.45 4.43 -3.38
C ARG A 235 12.23 3.77 -2.25
N ASP A 236 11.86 4.02 -0.99
CA ASP A 236 12.54 3.46 0.17
C ASP A 236 12.66 1.94 0.06
N VAL A 237 11.58 1.29 -0.37
CA VAL A 237 11.53 -0.15 -0.63
C VAL A 237 12.45 -0.53 -1.79
N SER A 238 12.47 0.23 -2.88
CA SER A 238 13.34 -0.04 -4.04
C SER A 238 14.83 0.14 -3.72
N GLU A 239 15.18 1.10 -2.86
CA GLU A 239 16.54 1.30 -2.34
C GLU A 239 17.00 0.13 -1.43
N HIS A 240 16.04 -0.59 -0.84
CA HIS A 240 16.29 -1.84 -0.10
C HIS A 240 16.41 -3.08 -1.01
N GLY A 241 16.35 -2.90 -2.32
CA GLY A 241 16.48 -3.99 -3.28
C GLY A 241 15.18 -4.75 -3.58
N VAL A 242 14.04 -4.25 -3.12
CA VAL A 242 12.72 -4.87 -3.31
C VAL A 242 11.92 -4.09 -4.36
N PRO A 243 11.31 -4.73 -5.36
CA PRO A 243 10.44 -4.05 -6.31
C PRO A 243 9.18 -3.51 -5.62
N ALA A 244 8.67 -2.38 -6.13
CA ALA A 244 7.41 -1.83 -5.66
C ALA A 244 6.53 -1.40 -6.83
N TYR A 245 5.21 -1.43 -6.63
CA TYR A 245 4.21 -0.96 -7.58
C TYR A 245 3.30 0.10 -6.99
N ILE A 246 2.92 1.07 -7.81
CA ILE A 246 1.76 1.92 -7.59
C ILE A 246 0.77 1.64 -8.72
N ALA A 247 -0.44 1.16 -8.39
CA ALA A 247 -1.43 0.75 -9.37
C ALA A 247 -2.86 1.11 -8.94
N LYS A 248 -3.78 1.14 -9.90
CA LYS A 248 -5.18 1.46 -9.65
C LYS A 248 -5.91 0.27 -9.02
N SER A 249 -6.56 0.51 -7.87
CA SER A 249 -7.34 -0.52 -7.17
C SER A 249 -8.53 -1.06 -7.99
N THR A 250 -9.09 -0.24 -8.88
CA THR A 250 -10.20 -0.64 -9.75
C THR A 250 -9.76 -1.26 -11.07
N GLU A 251 -8.45 -1.37 -11.33
CA GLU A 251 -7.93 -2.10 -12.48
C GLU A 251 -8.33 -3.59 -12.36
N PRO A 252 -8.98 -4.19 -13.38
CA PRO A 252 -9.32 -5.60 -13.34
C PRO A 252 -8.08 -6.49 -13.19
N ASP A 253 -8.14 -7.45 -12.26
CA ASP A 253 -7.10 -8.46 -12.05
C ASP A 253 -5.70 -7.85 -11.83
N VAL A 254 -5.64 -6.74 -11.09
CA VAL A 254 -4.41 -5.95 -10.92
C VAL A 254 -3.29 -6.78 -10.29
N LEU A 255 -3.58 -7.57 -9.26
CA LEU A 255 -2.58 -8.41 -8.58
C LEU A 255 -2.21 -9.63 -9.42
N GLU A 256 -3.16 -10.23 -10.16
CA GLU A 256 -2.85 -11.28 -11.15
C GLU A 256 -1.90 -10.76 -12.24
N LYS A 257 -2.14 -9.55 -12.76
CA LYS A 257 -1.27 -8.94 -13.76
C LYS A 257 0.17 -8.81 -13.26
N ILE A 258 0.35 -8.39 -12.00
CA ILE A 258 1.66 -8.31 -11.37
C ILE A 258 2.26 -9.71 -11.21
N ALA A 259 1.51 -10.66 -10.65
CA ALA A 259 1.95 -12.05 -10.43
C ALA A 259 2.24 -12.83 -11.74
N THR A 260 1.85 -12.28 -12.89
CA THR A 260 2.11 -12.86 -14.23
C THR A 260 3.00 -11.97 -15.10
N ALA A 261 3.75 -11.04 -14.49
CA ALA A 261 4.67 -10.10 -15.14
C ALA A 261 4.05 -9.25 -16.25
N LYS A 262 2.71 -9.07 -16.25
CA LYS A 262 2.01 -8.22 -17.23
C LYS A 262 2.18 -6.74 -16.88
N PRO A 263 2.24 -5.83 -17.86
CA PRO A 263 2.35 -4.40 -17.61
C PRO A 263 1.08 -3.85 -16.93
N VAL A 264 1.26 -3.25 -15.76
CA VAL A 264 0.22 -2.55 -15.01
C VAL A 264 0.88 -1.50 -14.10
N GLY A 265 0.19 -0.40 -13.82
CA GLY A 265 0.68 0.62 -12.88
C GLY A 265 2.02 1.24 -13.25
N THR A 266 2.69 1.76 -12.25
CA THR A 266 4.08 2.22 -12.28
C THR A 266 4.92 1.29 -11.42
N ILE A 267 5.98 0.71 -11.99
CA ILE A 267 6.91 -0.15 -11.28
C ILE A 267 8.14 0.63 -10.82
N PHE A 268 8.58 0.40 -9.58
CA PHE A 268 9.83 0.91 -9.03
C PHE A 268 10.89 -0.18 -9.11
N ILE A 269 11.98 0.13 -9.80
CA ILE A 269 13.06 -0.82 -10.06
C ILE A 269 13.99 -0.84 -8.85
N PRO A 270 14.31 -2.04 -8.29
CA PRO A 270 15.25 -2.17 -7.21
C PRO A 270 16.58 -1.52 -7.55
N ILE A 271 17.04 -0.65 -6.66
CA ILE A 271 18.36 -0.06 -6.73
C ILE A 271 19.26 -1.02 -5.95
N ASN A 272 20.01 -1.86 -6.65
CA ASN A 272 21.03 -2.67 -5.97
C ASN A 272 21.93 -1.69 -5.22
N GLY A 273 21.81 -1.67 -3.91
CA GLY A 273 22.73 -0.95 -3.05
C GLY A 273 24.12 -1.46 -3.41
N GLY A 274 24.93 -0.62 -4.04
CA GLY A 274 26.30 -0.94 -4.24
C GLY A 274 26.90 -1.23 -2.87
N SER A 275 27.22 -2.47 -2.60
CA SER A 275 28.19 -2.79 -1.59
C SER A 275 29.47 -2.11 -2.02
N ASP A 276 29.66 -0.89 -1.57
CA ASP A 276 31.00 -0.33 -1.50
C ASP A 276 31.76 -1.15 -0.45
N ASP A 277 32.59 -2.09 -0.96
CA ASP A 277 33.67 -2.73 -0.22
C ASP A 277 34.73 -1.71 0.21
#